data_9fe17dd993253fed07c2735e0e418ab1
#
_entry.id   9fe17dd993253fed07c2735e0e418ab1
#
_cell.length_a   1.000
_cell.length_b   1.000
_cell.length_c   1.000
_cell.angle_alpha   90.00
_cell.angle_beta   90.00
_cell.angle_gamma   90.00
#
_symmetry.space_group_name_H-M   'P 1'
#
loop_
_entity.id
_entity.type
_entity.pdbx_description
1 polymer ?
#
loop_
_entity_poly.entity_id
_entity_poly.type
_entity_poly.pdbx_seq_one_letter_code
_entity_poly.pdbx_strand_id
1 'polypeptide(L)'
;MFRENEELFLKVQKSEELKRFQVLDEQVNSPLFKQRRKEIEQLSYKDSEYYKAEKQYKTLLKTKKLQSFVLINASQELKGYEHVVQSSEYQEYLKLKVIVKSAAFDKKLHASEYAAYKEILKHPKVKAALKFEKLRRYREYVEMKESDLPAKFEQLNVFVHSDEFKAKRKYLLDKNRYKTTEDYQMQEEYHRLKKNPDILKYKALLNDSYFNSMRKWQLVFEDDFEQGRLDETKWITRYYPGERFLNDTYGVGQDVHLFAPDNITLQGSAATLTFRKESIIGKYWDQKLGVRERKYEYTSGLISSAAVFRQKYGRFEAKIKLNHAPVTSCFWMIGNTDVPHVEIMKCQANGVSVGRVYRHKTVMQSDFQSLKEVPLGDEYYIFTLEWTEEKMVWMVNDMVVKEVRENIPDEPMYIVLSLGAQEVPADKCLPVRMEIDWVRGYRLRR
;
A
#
# COMPACT_ATOMS: atom_id res chain seq x y z
N MET A 1 11.20 -9.89 14.97
CA MET A 1 9.87 -9.78 14.28
C MET A 1 9.23 -8.39 14.41
N PHE A 2 8.91 -7.85 15.62
CA PHE A 2 8.29 -6.51 15.73
C PHE A 2 9.22 -5.40 15.20
N ARG A 3 10.49 -5.36 15.59
CA ARG A 3 11.48 -4.37 15.11
C ARG A 3 11.62 -4.38 13.59
N GLU A 4 11.76 -5.55 13.00
CA GLU A 4 11.86 -5.72 11.53
C GLU A 4 10.60 -5.20 10.81
N ASN A 5 9.41 -5.51 11.37
CA ASN A 5 8.15 -4.99 10.86
C ASN A 5 8.06 -3.46 11.01
N GLU A 6 8.57 -2.89 12.09
CA GLU A 6 8.59 -1.45 12.32
C GLU A 6 9.54 -0.73 11.35
N GLU A 7 10.75 -1.27 11.14
CA GLU A 7 11.72 -0.74 10.18
C GLU A 7 11.14 -0.77 8.75
N LEU A 8 10.58 -1.91 8.35
CA LEU A 8 9.91 -2.04 7.06
C LEU A 8 8.75 -1.03 6.93
N PHE A 9 7.91 -0.93 7.96
CA PHE A 9 6.77 -0.01 7.97
C PHE A 9 7.22 1.44 7.77
N LEU A 10 8.22 1.90 8.52
CA LEU A 10 8.75 3.27 8.41
C LEU A 10 9.44 3.52 7.07
N LYS A 11 10.18 2.53 6.56
CA LYS A 11 10.82 2.59 5.24
C LYS A 11 9.78 2.75 4.14
N VAL A 12 8.77 1.88 4.12
CA VAL A 12 7.73 1.89 3.09
C VAL A 12 6.86 3.13 3.20
N GLN A 13 6.51 3.57 4.41
CA GLN A 13 5.73 4.79 4.65
C GLN A 13 6.33 6.03 3.98
N LYS A 14 7.67 6.11 3.91
CA LYS A 14 8.41 7.22 3.31
C LYS A 14 8.78 6.98 1.85
N SER A 15 8.50 5.80 1.30
CA SER A 15 8.92 5.42 -0.04
C SER A 15 8.16 6.16 -1.14
N GLU A 16 8.85 6.49 -2.21
CA GLU A 16 8.24 7.04 -3.42
C GLU A 16 7.29 6.01 -4.09
N GLU A 17 7.58 4.72 -3.96
CA GLU A 17 6.73 3.65 -4.49
C GLU A 17 5.35 3.63 -3.84
N LEU A 18 5.26 3.81 -2.51
CA LEU A 18 3.97 3.88 -1.83
C LEU A 18 3.19 5.13 -2.24
N LYS A 19 3.84 6.28 -2.33
CA LYS A 19 3.22 7.53 -2.79
C LYS A 19 2.68 7.35 -4.21
N ARG A 20 3.52 6.80 -5.09
CA ARG A 20 3.13 6.52 -6.47
C ARG A 20 1.95 5.55 -6.56
N PHE A 21 1.98 4.47 -5.75
CA PHE A 21 0.87 3.53 -5.66
C PHE A 21 -0.44 4.21 -5.26
N GLN A 22 -0.42 5.10 -4.25
CA GLN A 22 -1.61 5.82 -3.78
C GLN A 22 -2.21 6.70 -4.88
N VAL A 23 -1.36 7.47 -5.58
CA VAL A 23 -1.79 8.30 -6.71
C VAL A 23 -2.42 7.46 -7.82
N LEU A 24 -1.77 6.34 -8.17
CA LEU A 24 -2.28 5.45 -9.21
C LEU A 24 -3.57 4.73 -8.78
N ASP A 25 -3.71 4.38 -7.51
CA ASP A 25 -4.93 3.75 -6.99
C ASP A 25 -6.15 4.67 -7.13
N GLU A 26 -5.99 5.96 -6.82
CA GLU A 26 -7.03 6.96 -7.03
C GLU A 26 -7.34 7.16 -8.53
N GLN A 27 -6.30 7.29 -9.36
CA GLN A 27 -6.47 7.57 -10.79
C GLN A 27 -7.09 6.39 -11.54
N VAL A 28 -6.54 5.18 -11.42
CA VAL A 28 -6.97 3.97 -12.15
C VAL A 28 -8.36 3.52 -11.73
N ASN A 29 -8.74 3.75 -10.48
CA ASN A 29 -10.07 3.40 -9.98
C ASN A 29 -11.12 4.51 -10.22
N SER A 30 -10.73 5.67 -10.71
CA SER A 30 -11.64 6.80 -10.95
C SER A 30 -12.67 6.48 -12.06
N PRO A 31 -13.89 7.03 -11.98
CA PRO A 31 -14.89 6.88 -13.03
C PRO A 31 -14.40 7.40 -14.39
N LEU A 32 -13.65 8.50 -14.39
CA LEU A 32 -13.09 9.11 -15.60
C LEU A 32 -12.10 8.20 -16.32
N PHE A 33 -11.19 7.55 -15.57
CA PHE A 33 -10.23 6.62 -16.14
C PHE A 33 -10.93 5.41 -16.79
N LYS A 34 -11.92 4.86 -16.10
CA LYS A 34 -12.72 3.73 -16.59
C LYS A 34 -13.52 4.12 -17.84
N GLN A 35 -14.03 5.34 -17.87
CA GLN A 35 -14.75 5.88 -19.03
C GLN A 35 -13.82 6.05 -20.24
N ARG A 36 -12.65 6.70 -20.10
CA ARG A 36 -11.66 6.84 -21.18
C ARG A 36 -11.24 5.51 -21.76
N ARG A 37 -10.94 4.53 -20.89
CA ARG A 37 -10.64 3.16 -21.33
C ARG A 37 -11.76 2.57 -22.16
N LYS A 38 -13.00 2.65 -21.67
CA LYS A 38 -14.19 2.15 -22.36
C LYS A 38 -14.38 2.84 -23.71
N GLU A 39 -14.21 4.14 -23.79
CA GLU A 39 -14.29 4.91 -25.03
C GLU A 39 -13.26 4.42 -26.06
N ILE A 40 -11.99 4.23 -25.65
CA ILE A 40 -10.94 3.73 -26.53
C ILE A 40 -11.24 2.29 -26.99
N GLU A 41 -11.66 1.40 -26.08
CA GLU A 41 -11.94 -0.01 -26.39
C GLU A 41 -13.18 -0.16 -27.28
N GLN A 42 -14.17 0.71 -27.14
CA GLN A 42 -15.41 0.69 -27.94
C GLN A 42 -15.29 1.32 -29.32
N LEU A 43 -14.17 2.02 -29.62
CA LEU A 43 -13.96 2.56 -30.96
C LEU A 43 -14.04 1.44 -31.99
N SER A 44 -14.90 1.61 -32.98
CA SER A 44 -15.11 0.64 -34.07
C SER A 44 -14.82 1.30 -35.40
N TYR A 45 -14.02 0.65 -36.24
CA TYR A 45 -13.82 1.11 -37.61
C TYR A 45 -15.11 1.17 -38.39
N LYS A 46 -16.02 0.19 -38.20
CA LYS A 46 -17.28 0.09 -38.92
C LYS A 46 -18.24 1.25 -38.63
N ASP A 47 -18.13 1.85 -37.44
CA ASP A 47 -18.99 2.94 -37.01
C ASP A 47 -18.38 4.33 -37.33
N SER A 48 -17.15 4.35 -37.82
CA SER A 48 -16.41 5.58 -38.09
C SER A 48 -16.76 6.20 -39.44
N GLU A 49 -16.54 7.52 -39.57
CA GLU A 49 -16.62 8.25 -40.82
C GLU A 49 -15.61 7.73 -41.88
N TYR A 50 -14.48 7.21 -41.43
CA TYR A 50 -13.49 6.59 -42.29
C TYR A 50 -14.05 5.33 -43.03
N TYR A 51 -14.80 4.49 -42.31
CA TYR A 51 -15.46 3.35 -42.93
C TYR A 51 -16.55 3.76 -43.90
N LYS A 52 -17.35 4.78 -43.55
CA LYS A 52 -18.39 5.34 -44.43
C LYS A 52 -17.77 5.90 -45.70
N ALA A 53 -16.69 6.64 -45.60
CA ALA A 53 -15.95 7.16 -46.76
C ALA A 53 -15.38 6.04 -47.61
N GLU A 54 -14.73 5.03 -47.04
CA GLU A 54 -14.20 3.86 -47.78
C GLU A 54 -15.33 3.10 -48.50
N LYS A 55 -16.46 2.92 -47.83
CA LYS A 55 -17.63 2.26 -48.41
C LYS A 55 -18.23 3.05 -49.56
N GLN A 56 -18.35 4.37 -49.41
CA GLN A 56 -18.81 5.25 -50.49
C GLN A 56 -17.87 5.24 -51.68
N TYR A 57 -16.55 5.37 -51.44
CA TYR A 57 -15.53 5.26 -52.47
C TYR A 57 -15.64 3.93 -53.24
N LYS A 58 -15.70 2.79 -52.54
CA LYS A 58 -15.85 1.46 -53.15
C LYS A 58 -17.17 1.30 -53.94
N THR A 59 -18.22 1.95 -53.48
CA THR A 59 -19.52 1.94 -54.19
C THR A 59 -19.44 2.75 -55.46
N LEU A 60 -18.86 3.94 -55.43
CA LEU A 60 -18.66 4.78 -56.59
C LEU A 60 -17.75 4.13 -57.62
N LEU A 61 -16.67 3.50 -57.18
CA LEU A 61 -15.73 2.77 -58.05
C LEU A 61 -16.39 1.66 -58.88
N LYS A 62 -17.48 1.05 -58.38
CA LYS A 62 -18.26 0.02 -59.05
C LYS A 62 -19.35 0.57 -60.01
N THR A 63 -19.58 1.90 -59.99
CA THR A 63 -20.61 2.51 -60.80
C THR A 63 -20.19 2.56 -62.25
N LYS A 64 -20.93 1.85 -63.11
CA LYS A 64 -20.61 1.74 -64.56
C LYS A 64 -20.46 3.09 -65.22
N LYS A 65 -21.35 4.06 -64.92
CA LYS A 65 -21.29 5.44 -65.47
C LYS A 65 -19.97 6.13 -65.12
N LEU A 66 -19.51 6.01 -63.85
CA LEU A 66 -18.27 6.62 -63.40
C LEU A 66 -17.06 5.95 -64.05
N GLN A 67 -17.07 4.63 -64.16
CA GLN A 67 -16.03 3.87 -64.88
C GLN A 67 -15.91 4.32 -66.33
N SER A 68 -17.04 4.45 -67.03
CA SER A 68 -17.06 4.97 -68.39
C SER A 68 -16.53 6.42 -68.46
N PHE A 69 -16.91 7.29 -67.50
CA PHE A 69 -16.40 8.64 -67.42
C PHE A 69 -14.87 8.67 -67.28
N VAL A 70 -14.30 7.90 -66.35
CA VAL A 70 -12.86 7.86 -66.13
C VAL A 70 -12.13 7.35 -67.38
N LEU A 71 -12.68 6.31 -68.04
CA LEU A 71 -12.10 5.75 -69.28
C LEU A 71 -12.10 6.77 -70.42
N ILE A 72 -13.21 7.47 -70.63
CA ILE A 72 -13.34 8.48 -71.67
C ILE A 72 -12.42 9.67 -71.35
N ASN A 73 -12.44 10.14 -70.10
CA ASN A 73 -11.61 11.27 -69.66
C ASN A 73 -10.11 11.04 -69.89
N ALA A 74 -9.65 9.79 -69.78
CA ALA A 74 -8.27 9.40 -70.08
C ALA A 74 -8.00 9.04 -71.54
N SER A 75 -9.06 9.03 -72.40
CA SER A 75 -8.96 8.52 -73.77
C SER A 75 -8.29 9.48 -74.75
N GLN A 76 -7.56 8.92 -75.70
CA GLN A 76 -6.98 9.71 -76.81
C GLN A 76 -8.09 10.29 -77.74
N GLU A 77 -9.23 9.60 -77.78
CA GLU A 77 -10.38 10.08 -78.56
C GLU A 77 -10.93 11.42 -78.04
N LEU A 78 -11.07 11.58 -76.68
CA LEU A 78 -11.51 12.81 -76.08
C LEU A 78 -10.48 13.93 -76.31
N LYS A 79 -9.20 13.65 -76.09
CA LYS A 79 -8.13 14.62 -76.37
C LYS A 79 -8.13 15.08 -77.82
N GLY A 80 -8.30 14.12 -78.74
CA GLY A 80 -8.44 14.47 -80.16
C GLY A 80 -9.65 15.32 -80.47
N TYR A 81 -10.79 15.02 -79.86
CA TYR A 81 -11.98 15.85 -79.96
C TYR A 81 -11.80 17.27 -79.38
N GLU A 82 -11.23 17.42 -78.24
CA GLU A 82 -10.94 18.70 -77.63
C GLU A 82 -10.00 19.55 -78.49
N HIS A 83 -9.01 18.93 -79.10
CA HIS A 83 -8.15 19.59 -80.06
C HIS A 83 -8.91 20.04 -81.30
N VAL A 84 -9.78 19.23 -81.83
CA VAL A 84 -10.63 19.60 -83.00
C VAL A 84 -11.60 20.73 -82.66
N VAL A 85 -12.20 20.70 -81.49
CA VAL A 85 -13.14 21.77 -81.03
C VAL A 85 -12.46 23.13 -80.95
N GLN A 86 -11.17 23.20 -80.66
CA GLN A 86 -10.38 24.42 -80.65
C GLN A 86 -9.90 24.85 -82.00
N SER A 87 -10.05 24.03 -83.05
CA SER A 87 -9.56 24.35 -84.40
C SER A 87 -10.42 25.41 -85.05
N SER A 88 -9.81 26.20 -85.98
CA SER A 88 -10.45 27.27 -86.74
C SER A 88 -11.69 26.80 -87.48
N GLU A 89 -11.63 25.60 -88.05
CA GLU A 89 -12.74 25.02 -88.82
C GLU A 89 -13.95 24.68 -87.91
N TYR A 90 -13.70 24.15 -86.72
CA TYR A 90 -14.83 23.87 -85.79
C TYR A 90 -15.40 25.15 -85.20
N GLN A 91 -14.59 26.14 -84.92
CA GLN A 91 -15.05 27.45 -84.43
C GLN A 91 -15.91 28.17 -85.49
N GLU A 92 -15.49 28.08 -86.76
CA GLU A 92 -16.29 28.60 -87.87
C GLU A 92 -17.61 27.83 -87.99
N TYR A 93 -17.61 26.49 -87.90
CA TYR A 93 -18.86 25.70 -87.82
C TYR A 93 -19.79 26.22 -86.74
N LEU A 94 -19.27 26.49 -85.52
CA LEU A 94 -20.11 26.96 -84.42
C LEU A 94 -20.75 28.34 -84.74
N LYS A 95 -19.97 29.26 -85.28
CA LYS A 95 -20.50 30.59 -85.71
C LYS A 95 -21.61 30.42 -86.76
N LEU A 96 -21.37 29.68 -87.77
CA LEU A 96 -22.37 29.44 -88.82
C LEU A 96 -23.61 28.68 -88.31
N LYS A 97 -23.40 27.73 -87.36
CA LYS A 97 -24.50 26.99 -86.69
C LYS A 97 -25.41 27.90 -85.87
N VAL A 98 -24.87 28.90 -85.18
CA VAL A 98 -25.68 29.90 -84.44
C VAL A 98 -26.57 30.69 -85.40
N ILE A 99 -26.01 31.17 -86.52
CA ILE A 99 -26.75 31.93 -87.56
C ILE A 99 -27.83 31.04 -88.16
N VAL A 100 -27.52 29.86 -88.63
CA VAL A 100 -28.46 28.96 -89.36
C VAL A 100 -29.51 28.33 -88.44
N LYS A 101 -29.27 28.30 -87.12
CA LYS A 101 -30.19 27.75 -86.13
C LYS A 101 -30.95 28.83 -85.36
N SER A 102 -30.72 30.11 -85.64
CA SER A 102 -31.49 31.20 -85.04
C SER A 102 -32.94 31.17 -85.48
N ALA A 103 -33.83 31.64 -84.59
CA ALA A 103 -35.28 31.76 -84.93
C ALA A 103 -35.60 32.81 -86.03
N ALA A 104 -34.68 33.74 -86.26
CA ALA A 104 -34.79 34.78 -87.28
C ALA A 104 -34.07 34.41 -88.62
N PHE A 105 -33.69 33.16 -88.76
CA PHE A 105 -32.93 32.71 -89.95
C PHE A 105 -33.83 32.66 -91.21
N ASP A 106 -33.51 33.52 -92.18
CA ASP A 106 -34.08 33.43 -93.51
C ASP A 106 -33.01 32.94 -94.52
N LYS A 107 -33.36 31.87 -95.18
CA LYS A 107 -32.45 31.20 -96.16
C LYS A 107 -32.16 32.01 -97.36
N LYS A 108 -33.01 32.95 -97.77
CA LYS A 108 -32.78 33.83 -98.93
C LYS A 108 -31.84 34.97 -98.55
N LEU A 109 -32.00 35.55 -97.31
CA LEU A 109 -31.21 36.66 -96.81
C LEU A 109 -29.80 36.21 -96.40
N HIS A 110 -29.64 34.98 -95.91
CA HIS A 110 -28.38 34.38 -95.44
C HIS A 110 -27.86 33.25 -96.36
N ALA A 111 -28.03 33.35 -97.68
CA ALA A 111 -27.69 32.28 -98.62
C ALA A 111 -26.23 31.92 -98.61
N SER A 112 -25.34 32.91 -98.42
CA SER A 112 -23.89 32.66 -98.33
C SER A 112 -23.50 31.89 -97.04
N GLU A 113 -24.04 32.26 -95.92
CA GLU A 113 -23.80 31.62 -94.62
C GLU A 113 -24.34 30.21 -94.58
N TYR A 114 -25.53 30.02 -95.25
CA TYR A 114 -26.08 28.65 -95.39
C TYR A 114 -25.24 27.75 -96.29
N ALA A 115 -24.71 28.26 -97.39
CA ALA A 115 -23.80 27.53 -98.26
C ALA A 115 -22.51 27.17 -97.54
N ALA A 116 -21.88 28.16 -96.86
CA ALA A 116 -20.70 27.93 -96.05
C ALA A 116 -20.96 26.89 -94.95
N TYR A 117 -22.14 26.95 -94.27
CA TYR A 117 -22.51 25.97 -93.26
C TYR A 117 -22.61 24.56 -93.82
N LYS A 118 -23.14 24.36 -95.04
CA LYS A 118 -23.19 23.06 -95.69
C LYS A 118 -21.83 22.54 -96.08
N GLU A 119 -20.94 23.42 -96.42
CA GLU A 119 -19.56 23.02 -96.83
C GLU A 119 -18.72 22.64 -95.65
N ILE A 120 -18.79 23.47 -94.60
CA ILE A 120 -18.02 23.20 -93.33
C ILE A 120 -18.49 21.89 -92.69
N LEU A 121 -19.74 21.48 -92.82
CA LEU A 121 -20.26 20.18 -92.34
C LEU A 121 -19.60 18.99 -93.08
N LYS A 122 -19.06 19.15 -94.26
CA LYS A 122 -18.31 18.13 -94.98
C LYS A 122 -16.84 18.03 -94.54
N HIS A 123 -16.34 19.06 -93.87
CA HIS A 123 -14.97 19.11 -93.43
C HIS A 123 -14.64 17.92 -92.54
N PRO A 124 -13.53 17.16 -92.74
CA PRO A 124 -13.25 15.92 -92.03
C PRO A 124 -13.21 16.09 -90.49
N LYS A 125 -12.58 17.18 -90.03
CA LYS A 125 -12.50 17.50 -88.58
C LYS A 125 -13.89 17.72 -87.99
N VAL A 126 -14.72 18.56 -88.64
CA VAL A 126 -16.08 18.86 -88.17
C VAL A 126 -16.98 17.60 -88.18
N LYS A 127 -16.87 16.84 -89.20
CA LYS A 127 -17.63 15.56 -89.37
C LYS A 127 -17.22 14.58 -88.25
N ALA A 128 -15.93 14.43 -87.97
CA ALA A 128 -15.39 13.59 -86.89
C ALA A 128 -15.90 14.03 -85.51
N ALA A 129 -15.85 15.30 -85.24
CA ALA A 129 -16.34 15.86 -83.98
C ALA A 129 -17.82 15.63 -83.78
N LEU A 130 -18.64 15.91 -84.78
CA LEU A 130 -20.08 15.71 -84.72
C LEU A 130 -20.45 14.21 -84.62
N LYS A 131 -19.66 13.31 -85.20
CA LYS A 131 -19.81 11.88 -84.99
C LYS A 131 -19.52 11.47 -83.55
N PHE A 132 -18.46 12.02 -82.95
CA PHE A 132 -18.07 11.76 -81.58
C PHE A 132 -19.13 12.25 -80.61
N GLU A 133 -19.66 13.48 -80.77
CA GLU A 133 -20.73 14.04 -79.96
C GLU A 133 -22.00 13.20 -79.96
N LYS A 134 -22.29 12.47 -81.05
CA LYS A 134 -23.47 11.60 -81.16
C LYS A 134 -23.28 10.25 -80.45
N LEU A 135 -22.08 9.90 -80.06
CA LEU A 135 -21.84 8.66 -79.35
C LEU A 135 -22.54 8.71 -77.98
N ARG A 136 -23.22 7.61 -77.63
CA ARG A 136 -23.91 7.48 -76.34
C ARG A 136 -22.92 7.69 -75.20
N ARG A 137 -21.71 7.12 -75.27
CA ARG A 137 -20.66 7.23 -74.27
C ARG A 137 -20.21 8.69 -74.01
N TYR A 138 -20.15 9.53 -75.11
CA TYR A 138 -19.79 10.97 -74.99
C TYR A 138 -20.89 11.75 -74.32
N ARG A 139 -22.15 11.49 -74.62
CA ARG A 139 -23.30 12.16 -73.95
C ARG A 139 -23.31 11.80 -72.46
N GLU A 140 -23.14 10.52 -72.13
CA GLU A 140 -23.04 10.06 -70.74
C GLU A 140 -21.83 10.69 -70.03
N TYR A 141 -20.71 10.95 -70.75
CA TYR A 141 -19.54 11.66 -70.23
C TYR A 141 -19.87 13.12 -69.90
N VAL A 142 -20.55 13.84 -70.81
CA VAL A 142 -20.95 15.25 -70.58
C VAL A 142 -21.92 15.34 -69.40
N GLU A 143 -22.96 14.49 -69.35
CA GLU A 143 -23.87 14.47 -68.20
C GLU A 143 -23.13 14.20 -66.89
N MET A 144 -22.17 13.31 -66.90
CA MET A 144 -21.36 12.99 -65.72
C MET A 144 -20.45 14.15 -65.31
N LYS A 145 -19.83 14.82 -66.30
CA LYS A 145 -18.96 15.96 -66.07
C LYS A 145 -19.70 17.16 -65.42
N GLU A 146 -20.98 17.33 -65.76
CA GLU A 146 -21.84 18.36 -65.17
C GLU A 146 -22.40 17.99 -63.82
N SER A 147 -22.26 16.72 -63.37
CA SER A 147 -22.70 16.27 -62.09
C SER A 147 -21.63 16.45 -61.01
N ASP A 148 -22.03 16.41 -59.71
CA ASP A 148 -21.09 16.46 -58.57
C ASP A 148 -20.30 15.14 -58.35
N LEU A 149 -20.68 14.07 -59.09
CA LEU A 149 -20.12 12.76 -58.83
C LEU A 149 -18.63 12.61 -59.12
N PRO A 150 -18.06 13.15 -60.21
CA PRO A 150 -16.61 13.09 -60.47
C PRO A 150 -15.81 13.83 -59.40
N ALA A 151 -16.26 15.01 -59.00
CA ALA A 151 -15.60 15.81 -57.94
C ALA A 151 -15.65 15.08 -56.62
N LYS A 152 -16.77 14.50 -56.23
CA LYS A 152 -16.95 13.70 -55.03
C LYS A 152 -16.09 12.42 -55.05
N PHE A 153 -16.01 11.78 -56.18
CA PHE A 153 -15.14 10.59 -56.35
C PHE A 153 -13.67 10.97 -56.15
N GLU A 154 -13.22 12.06 -56.75
CA GLU A 154 -11.83 12.47 -56.64
C GLU A 154 -11.47 12.88 -55.20
N GLN A 155 -12.35 13.61 -54.52
CA GLN A 155 -12.20 13.95 -53.11
C GLN A 155 -12.05 12.67 -52.24
N LEU A 156 -12.95 11.71 -52.48
CA LEU A 156 -12.90 10.45 -51.73
C LEU A 156 -11.66 9.62 -52.09
N ASN A 157 -11.23 9.63 -53.38
CA ASN A 157 -10.04 8.96 -53.84
C ASN A 157 -8.79 9.49 -53.13
N VAL A 158 -8.61 10.81 -53.13
CA VAL A 158 -7.49 11.47 -52.41
C VAL A 158 -7.54 11.17 -50.92
N PHE A 159 -8.71 11.25 -50.31
CA PHE A 159 -8.90 11.04 -48.88
C PHE A 159 -8.56 9.59 -48.46
N VAL A 160 -9.14 8.59 -49.14
CA VAL A 160 -8.96 7.15 -48.82
C VAL A 160 -7.51 6.70 -49.01
N HIS A 161 -6.77 7.34 -49.90
CA HIS A 161 -5.35 7.00 -50.16
C HIS A 161 -4.39 7.88 -49.35
N SER A 162 -4.89 8.85 -48.58
CA SER A 162 -4.05 9.69 -47.72
C SER A 162 -3.37 8.89 -46.62
N ASP A 163 -2.22 9.39 -46.14
CA ASP A 163 -1.50 8.75 -45.03
C ASP A 163 -2.26 8.88 -43.72
N GLU A 164 -2.99 9.99 -43.54
CA GLU A 164 -3.90 10.19 -42.42
C GLU A 164 -4.97 9.10 -42.36
N PHE A 165 -5.66 8.83 -43.49
CA PHE A 165 -6.67 7.78 -43.58
C PHE A 165 -6.07 6.41 -43.26
N LYS A 166 -4.94 6.07 -43.81
CA LYS A 166 -4.23 4.77 -43.55
C LYS A 166 -3.86 4.61 -42.10
N ALA A 167 -3.29 5.67 -41.49
CA ALA A 167 -2.94 5.67 -40.07
C ALA A 167 -4.17 5.49 -39.18
N LYS A 168 -5.23 6.26 -39.43
CA LYS A 168 -6.44 6.21 -38.63
C LYS A 168 -7.17 4.85 -38.79
N ARG A 169 -7.22 4.32 -40.00
CA ARG A 169 -7.75 2.98 -40.29
C ARG A 169 -6.98 1.91 -39.51
N LYS A 170 -5.65 1.96 -39.54
CA LYS A 170 -4.78 1.05 -38.79
C LYS A 170 -5.08 1.12 -37.30
N TYR A 171 -5.13 2.32 -36.75
CA TYR A 171 -5.46 2.57 -35.32
C TYR A 171 -6.84 2.02 -34.95
N LEU A 172 -7.88 2.30 -35.74
CA LEU A 172 -9.25 1.84 -35.46
C LEU A 172 -9.43 0.32 -35.59
N LEU A 173 -8.61 -0.35 -36.41
CA LEU A 173 -8.61 -1.80 -36.56
C LEU A 173 -7.73 -2.52 -35.52
N ASP A 174 -6.84 -1.80 -34.85
CA ASP A 174 -5.97 -2.40 -33.85
C ASP A 174 -6.75 -2.72 -32.58
N LYS A 175 -6.87 -4.01 -32.26
CA LYS A 175 -7.49 -4.50 -31.04
C LYS A 175 -6.67 -4.19 -29.79
N ASN A 176 -5.38 -3.93 -29.93
CA ASN A 176 -4.46 -3.64 -28.85
C ASN A 176 -4.21 -2.12 -28.65
N ARG A 177 -4.96 -1.25 -29.33
CA ARG A 177 -4.75 0.19 -29.30
C ARG A 177 -4.72 0.79 -27.88
N TYR A 178 -5.49 0.22 -26.95
CA TYR A 178 -5.44 0.64 -25.53
C TYR A 178 -4.05 0.41 -24.92
N LYS A 179 -3.36 -0.67 -25.30
CA LYS A 179 -2.02 -0.99 -24.78
C LYS A 179 -0.94 0.02 -25.19
N THR A 180 -1.20 0.84 -26.19
CA THR A 180 -0.27 1.89 -26.63
C THR A 180 -0.49 3.23 -25.93
N THR A 181 -1.47 3.32 -25.04
CA THR A 181 -1.82 4.55 -24.32
C THR A 181 -1.06 4.70 -23.00
N GLU A 182 -0.92 5.92 -22.54
CA GLU A 182 -0.39 6.24 -21.21
C GLU A 182 -1.28 5.63 -20.12
N ASP A 183 -2.59 5.63 -20.29
CA ASP A 183 -3.54 5.01 -19.37
C ASP A 183 -3.25 3.52 -19.15
N TYR A 184 -2.84 2.79 -20.20
CA TYR A 184 -2.42 1.40 -20.06
C TYR A 184 -1.12 1.26 -19.28
N GLN A 185 -0.13 2.13 -19.53
CA GLN A 185 1.13 2.12 -18.78
C GLN A 185 0.89 2.42 -17.29
N MET A 186 0.04 3.38 -16.98
CA MET A 186 -0.37 3.67 -15.60
C MET A 186 -1.07 2.47 -14.95
N GLN A 187 -1.93 1.77 -15.68
CA GLN A 187 -2.61 0.58 -15.18
C GLN A 187 -1.64 -0.58 -14.91
N GLU A 188 -0.67 -0.83 -15.79
CA GLU A 188 0.35 -1.86 -15.59
C GLU A 188 1.26 -1.52 -14.40
N GLU A 189 1.67 -0.26 -14.28
CA GLU A 189 2.44 0.21 -13.12
C GLU A 189 1.64 0.01 -11.82
N TYR A 190 0.37 0.38 -11.81
CA TYR A 190 -0.52 0.14 -10.66
C TYR A 190 -0.60 -1.34 -10.29
N HIS A 191 -0.77 -2.23 -11.27
CA HIS A 191 -0.84 -3.67 -11.02
C HIS A 191 0.48 -4.24 -10.50
N ARG A 192 1.62 -3.73 -10.96
CA ARG A 192 2.94 -4.09 -10.45
C ARG A 192 3.10 -3.66 -8.99
N LEU A 193 2.80 -2.40 -8.67
CA LEU A 193 2.91 -1.87 -7.32
C LEU A 193 1.92 -2.52 -6.35
N LYS A 194 0.71 -2.84 -6.80
CA LYS A 194 -0.30 -3.57 -6.01
C LYS A 194 0.17 -4.95 -5.56
N LYS A 195 1.08 -5.57 -6.31
CA LYS A 195 1.69 -6.88 -5.98
C LYS A 195 3.04 -6.75 -5.28
N ASN A 196 3.53 -5.52 -5.04
CA ASN A 196 4.80 -5.31 -4.35
C ASN A 196 4.73 -5.88 -2.92
N PRO A 197 5.63 -6.81 -2.54
CA PRO A 197 5.59 -7.47 -1.22
C PRO A 197 5.66 -6.49 -0.06
N ASP A 198 6.48 -5.44 -0.18
CA ASP A 198 6.66 -4.43 0.87
C ASP A 198 5.38 -3.61 1.07
N ILE A 199 4.70 -3.21 -0.02
CA ILE A 199 3.42 -2.49 0.05
C ILE A 199 2.32 -3.39 0.63
N LEU A 200 2.29 -4.67 0.25
CA LEU A 200 1.34 -5.63 0.81
C LEU A 200 1.56 -5.82 2.32
N LYS A 201 2.82 -5.98 2.74
CA LYS A 201 3.17 -6.11 4.15
C LYS A 201 2.85 -4.84 4.93
N TYR A 202 3.14 -3.66 4.36
CA TYR A 202 2.77 -2.37 4.95
C TYR A 202 1.26 -2.25 5.18
N LYS A 203 0.45 -2.63 4.19
CA LYS A 203 -1.03 -2.63 4.32
C LYS A 203 -1.52 -3.63 5.36
N ALA A 204 -0.92 -4.81 5.44
CA ALA A 204 -1.23 -5.78 6.46
C ALA A 204 -0.94 -5.23 7.86
N LEU A 205 0.22 -4.59 8.04
CA LEU A 205 0.62 -3.97 9.31
C LEU A 205 -0.28 -2.78 9.72
N LEU A 206 -0.82 -2.02 8.76
CA LEU A 206 -1.80 -0.96 9.05
C LEU A 206 -3.08 -1.49 9.71
N ASN A 207 -3.48 -2.72 9.36
CA ASN A 207 -4.68 -3.37 9.89
C ASN A 207 -4.39 -4.31 11.07
N ASP A 208 -3.12 -4.47 11.44
CA ASP A 208 -2.71 -5.31 12.57
C ASP A 208 -2.88 -4.52 13.88
N SER A 209 -3.83 -4.95 14.70
CA SER A 209 -4.16 -4.28 15.97
C SER A 209 -3.00 -4.34 16.97
N TYR A 210 -2.29 -5.45 17.03
CA TYR A 210 -1.11 -5.61 17.89
C TYR A 210 0.01 -4.67 17.45
N PHE A 211 0.36 -4.70 16.16
CA PHE A 211 1.38 -3.80 15.63
C PHE A 211 1.04 -2.33 15.87
N ASN A 212 -0.20 -1.92 15.64
CA ASN A 212 -0.65 -0.55 15.87
C ASN A 212 -0.65 -0.17 17.35
N SER A 213 -0.98 -1.10 18.25
CA SER A 213 -0.87 -0.88 19.70
C SER A 213 0.58 -0.71 20.14
N MET A 214 1.49 -1.49 19.57
CA MET A 214 2.92 -1.44 19.90
C MET A 214 3.65 -0.24 19.30
N ARG A 215 3.22 0.30 18.18
CA ARG A 215 3.84 1.48 17.53
C ARG A 215 3.88 2.73 18.42
N LYS A 216 2.96 2.88 19.35
CA LYS A 216 2.96 3.99 20.32
C LYS A 216 4.10 3.86 21.34
N TRP A 217 4.72 2.69 21.47
CA TRP A 217 5.74 2.41 22.43
C TRP A 217 7.15 2.45 21.80
N GLN A 218 8.09 3.06 22.51
CA GLN A 218 9.52 3.02 22.19
C GLN A 218 10.23 2.17 23.23
N LEU A 219 10.91 1.11 22.81
CA LEU A 219 11.75 0.31 23.69
C LEU A 219 12.89 1.17 24.23
N VAL A 220 13.06 1.17 25.55
CA VAL A 220 14.08 1.95 26.27
C VAL A 220 14.90 1.13 27.26
N PHE A 221 14.42 -0.05 27.61
CA PHE A 221 15.12 -1.02 28.46
C PHE A 221 14.82 -2.42 27.95
N GLU A 222 15.86 -3.25 27.83
CA GLU A 222 15.71 -4.66 27.41
C GLU A 222 16.86 -5.50 27.96
N ASP A 223 16.53 -6.72 28.40
CA ASP A 223 17.49 -7.78 28.61
C ASP A 223 16.84 -9.12 28.17
N ASP A 224 17.53 -9.85 27.30
CA ASP A 224 17.18 -11.18 26.82
C ASP A 224 18.04 -12.30 27.46
N PHE A 225 18.94 -11.91 28.35
CA PHE A 225 19.83 -12.79 29.12
C PHE A 225 20.71 -13.73 28.27
N GLU A 226 20.93 -13.39 26.97
CA GLU A 226 21.71 -14.23 26.06
C GLU A 226 23.24 -14.16 26.30
N GLN A 227 23.73 -13.24 27.16
CA GLN A 227 25.16 -13.00 27.33
C GLN A 227 25.88 -14.02 28.25
N GLY A 228 25.17 -15.02 28.77
CA GLY A 228 25.71 -16.06 29.63
C GLY A 228 26.16 -15.61 31.03
N ARG A 229 26.09 -14.33 31.33
CA ARG A 229 26.30 -13.70 32.63
C ARG A 229 25.34 -12.53 32.83
N LEU A 230 24.98 -12.22 34.06
CA LEU A 230 24.12 -11.07 34.37
C LEU A 230 24.83 -9.75 33.99
N ASP A 231 24.14 -8.90 33.30
CA ASP A 231 24.63 -7.57 32.93
C ASP A 231 24.53 -6.63 34.15
N GLU A 232 25.65 -6.47 34.85
CA GLU A 232 25.73 -5.60 36.04
C GLU A 232 25.51 -4.10 35.72
N THR A 233 25.55 -3.72 34.44
CA THR A 233 25.20 -2.37 34.01
C THR A 233 23.68 -2.15 33.93
N LYS A 234 22.90 -3.22 33.96
CA LYS A 234 21.43 -3.20 33.96
C LYS A 234 20.84 -3.62 35.30
N TRP A 235 21.50 -4.54 36.00
CA TRP A 235 20.93 -5.21 37.14
C TRP A 235 21.84 -5.14 38.36
N ILE A 236 21.21 -4.94 39.53
CA ILE A 236 21.81 -5.25 40.82
C ILE A 236 21.12 -6.46 41.43
N THR A 237 21.87 -7.22 42.26
CA THR A 237 21.41 -8.48 42.88
C THR A 237 21.03 -8.32 44.34
N ARG A 238 20.71 -7.11 44.73
CA ARG A 238 20.34 -6.72 46.07
C ARG A 238 19.06 -5.88 46.09
N TYR A 239 18.46 -5.80 47.23
CA TYR A 239 17.11 -5.25 47.38
C TYR A 239 17.01 -3.76 46.98
N TYR A 240 17.96 -2.93 47.41
CA TYR A 240 17.94 -1.50 47.18
C TYR A 240 19.33 -0.95 46.86
N PRO A 241 19.47 0.02 46.00
CA PRO A 241 20.77 0.62 45.66
C PRO A 241 21.31 1.59 46.75
N GLY A 242 20.73 1.57 47.96
CA GLY A 242 21.13 2.39 49.09
C GLY A 242 22.57 2.20 49.52
N GLU A 243 22.89 2.60 50.71
CA GLU A 243 24.25 2.49 51.21
C GLU A 243 24.82 1.07 51.09
N ARG A 244 25.93 0.95 50.39
CA ARG A 244 26.59 -0.29 50.06
C ARG A 244 26.86 -1.15 51.30
N PHE A 245 27.13 -0.52 52.43
CA PHE A 245 27.38 -1.18 53.70
C PHE A 245 26.18 -2.00 54.20
N LEU A 246 24.93 -1.53 53.98
CA LEU A 246 23.73 -2.25 54.41
C LEU A 246 23.23 -3.24 53.37
N ASN A 247 23.45 -3.01 52.10
CA ASN A 247 22.78 -3.77 51.03
C ASN A 247 23.41 -5.09 50.64
N ASP A 248 24.72 -5.30 50.84
CA ASP A 248 25.37 -6.51 50.29
C ASP A 248 24.91 -7.80 50.99
N THR A 249 24.39 -7.70 52.22
CA THR A 249 23.91 -8.84 53.02
C THR A 249 22.69 -8.51 53.86
N TYR A 250 21.83 -7.60 53.43
CA TYR A 250 20.70 -7.13 54.20
C TYR A 250 19.43 -7.91 53.90
N GLY A 251 18.81 -8.50 54.92
CA GLY A 251 17.52 -9.18 54.85
C GLY A 251 16.38 -8.23 55.24
N VAL A 252 15.25 -8.36 54.59
CA VAL A 252 14.08 -7.47 54.75
C VAL A 252 13.00 -8.14 55.59
N GLY A 253 12.59 -7.41 56.64
CA GLY A 253 11.41 -7.77 57.42
C GLY A 253 11.45 -9.19 58.00
N GLN A 254 10.39 -9.94 57.77
CA GLN A 254 10.21 -11.32 58.29
C GLN A 254 10.68 -12.39 57.34
N ASP A 255 11.38 -12.03 56.27
CA ASP A 255 11.86 -13.01 55.30
C ASP A 255 12.73 -14.07 55.95
N VAL A 256 12.50 -15.34 55.62
CA VAL A 256 13.28 -16.47 56.13
C VAL A 256 14.56 -16.69 55.36
N HIS A 257 14.80 -15.91 54.31
CA HIS A 257 15.93 -16.04 53.38
C HIS A 257 16.71 -14.73 53.26
N LEU A 258 17.91 -14.85 52.70
CA LEU A 258 18.74 -13.72 52.27
C LEU A 258 18.93 -13.78 50.76
N PHE A 259 18.86 -12.63 50.09
CA PHE A 259 19.18 -12.54 48.65
C PHE A 259 20.71 -12.61 48.49
N ALA A 260 21.14 -13.52 47.60
CA ALA A 260 22.56 -13.74 47.29
C ALA A 260 22.80 -13.85 45.78
N PRO A 261 23.87 -13.23 45.24
CA PRO A 261 24.16 -13.25 43.80
C PRO A 261 24.31 -14.68 43.24
N ASP A 262 24.83 -15.62 44.03
CA ASP A 262 25.04 -17.02 43.61
C ASP A 262 23.71 -17.78 43.38
N ASN A 263 22.58 -17.20 43.73
CA ASN A 263 21.25 -17.74 43.44
C ASN A 263 20.72 -17.33 42.06
N ILE A 264 21.54 -16.65 41.28
CA ILE A 264 21.19 -16.21 39.91
C ILE A 264 22.13 -16.92 38.95
N THR A 265 21.56 -17.69 38.04
CA THR A 265 22.28 -18.38 36.97
C THR A 265 21.67 -18.06 35.62
N LEU A 266 22.52 -17.90 34.60
CA LEU A 266 22.09 -17.75 33.22
C LEU A 266 22.43 -19.03 32.47
N GLN A 267 21.42 -19.70 31.92
CA GLN A 267 21.56 -20.90 31.12
C GLN A 267 20.78 -20.77 29.82
N GLY A 268 21.45 -20.89 28.67
CA GLY A 268 20.84 -20.58 27.38
C GLY A 268 20.51 -19.09 27.28
N SER A 269 19.25 -18.80 27.01
CA SER A 269 18.69 -17.43 26.88
C SER A 269 17.75 -17.08 28.05
N ALA A 270 17.99 -17.61 29.25
CA ALA A 270 17.14 -17.35 30.40
C ALA A 270 17.93 -17.08 31.70
N ALA A 271 17.49 -16.13 32.48
CA ALA A 271 17.92 -15.93 33.84
C ALA A 271 17.09 -16.83 34.76
N THR A 272 17.74 -17.58 35.61
CA THR A 272 17.12 -18.45 36.63
C THR A 272 17.43 -17.92 38.03
N LEU A 273 16.41 -17.49 38.75
CA LEU A 273 16.50 -17.21 40.19
C LEU A 273 16.19 -18.49 40.93
N THR A 274 17.01 -18.81 41.95
CA THR A 274 16.88 -20.07 42.72
C THR A 274 16.69 -19.75 44.21
N PHE A 275 15.67 -20.30 44.83
CA PHE A 275 15.50 -20.37 46.26
C PHE A 275 15.96 -21.74 46.75
N ARG A 276 16.93 -21.76 47.67
CA ARG A 276 17.54 -23.01 48.14
C ARG A 276 17.86 -23.00 49.63
N LYS A 277 17.99 -24.17 50.22
CA LYS A 277 18.45 -24.35 51.60
C LYS A 277 19.96 -24.13 51.62
N GLU A 278 20.36 -23.04 52.21
CA GLU A 278 21.79 -22.66 52.37
C GLU A 278 21.93 -21.68 53.52
N SER A 279 22.84 -22.00 54.41
CA SER A 279 23.03 -21.19 55.62
C SER A 279 24.00 -20.05 55.36
N ILE A 280 23.58 -18.85 55.65
CA ILE A 280 24.36 -17.61 55.45
C ILE A 280 24.12 -16.63 56.62
N ILE A 281 25.13 -15.88 56.99
CA ILE A 281 24.99 -14.78 57.94
C ILE A 281 24.68 -13.50 57.17
N GLY A 282 23.56 -12.84 57.52
CA GLY A 282 23.14 -11.57 56.93
C GLY A 282 22.77 -10.54 58.00
N LYS A 283 22.59 -9.32 57.55
CA LYS A 283 22.20 -8.17 58.38
C LYS A 283 20.71 -7.97 58.32
N TYR A 284 20.13 -7.45 59.38
CA TYR A 284 18.77 -6.97 59.47
C TYR A 284 18.66 -5.71 60.36
N TRP A 285 17.59 -4.97 60.18
CA TRP A 285 17.31 -3.81 61.03
C TRP A 285 16.45 -4.19 62.22
N ASP A 286 16.99 -3.99 63.41
CA ASP A 286 16.24 -4.06 64.66
C ASP A 286 15.82 -2.63 65.07
N GLN A 287 14.54 -2.43 65.40
CA GLN A 287 14.02 -1.09 65.73
C GLN A 287 14.65 -0.45 66.98
N LYS A 288 15.17 -1.27 67.90
CA LYS A 288 15.76 -0.77 69.14
C LYS A 288 17.29 -0.73 69.11
N LEU A 289 17.88 -1.68 68.40
CA LEU A 289 19.32 -1.98 68.48
C LEU A 289 20.07 -1.62 67.18
N GLY A 290 19.37 -1.15 66.14
CA GLY A 290 19.96 -0.83 64.85
C GLY A 290 20.33 -2.06 64.03
N VAL A 291 21.37 -1.95 63.19
CA VAL A 291 21.83 -3.07 62.35
C VAL A 291 22.34 -4.21 63.21
N ARG A 292 21.84 -5.42 62.95
CA ARG A 292 22.19 -6.63 63.63
C ARG A 292 22.47 -7.74 62.62
N GLU A 293 23.20 -8.78 63.05
CA GLU A 293 23.47 -9.98 62.29
C GLU A 293 22.48 -11.07 62.69
N ARG A 294 22.06 -11.88 61.73
CA ARG A 294 21.22 -13.06 61.89
C ARG A 294 21.66 -14.14 60.96
N LYS A 295 21.59 -15.39 61.37
CA LYS A 295 21.77 -16.58 60.55
C LYS A 295 20.47 -16.84 59.79
N TYR A 296 20.56 -16.87 58.48
CA TYR A 296 19.50 -17.30 57.61
C TYR A 296 19.78 -18.73 57.15
N GLU A 297 18.75 -19.58 57.08
CA GLU A 297 18.88 -20.96 56.65
C GLU A 297 18.57 -21.17 55.17
N TYR A 298 18.16 -20.08 54.47
CA TYR A 298 17.82 -20.07 53.09
C TYR A 298 18.43 -18.89 52.35
N THR A 299 18.80 -19.12 51.09
CA THR A 299 19.22 -18.07 50.17
C THR A 299 18.26 -17.99 48.98
N SER A 300 18.17 -16.84 48.34
CA SER A 300 17.31 -16.60 47.19
C SER A 300 17.91 -15.64 46.19
N GLY A 301 17.37 -15.65 44.97
CA GLY A 301 17.73 -14.73 43.88
C GLY A 301 16.81 -13.54 43.76
N LEU A 302 17.40 -12.37 43.49
CA LEU A 302 16.72 -11.13 43.14
C LEU A 302 17.56 -10.40 42.10
N ILE A 303 16.89 -9.84 41.06
CA ILE A 303 17.49 -8.86 40.17
C ILE A 303 16.63 -7.59 40.16
N SER A 304 17.28 -6.44 40.16
CA SER A 304 16.62 -5.13 40.22
C SER A 304 17.30 -4.11 39.32
N SER A 305 16.52 -3.34 38.59
CA SER A 305 17.00 -2.25 37.72
C SER A 305 17.23 -0.93 38.47
N ALA A 306 17.10 -0.93 39.77
CA ALA A 306 17.02 0.30 40.64
C ALA A 306 18.17 1.29 40.48
N ALA A 307 19.39 0.80 40.16
CA ALA A 307 20.58 1.65 40.01
C ALA A 307 20.67 2.33 38.64
N VAL A 308 19.97 1.80 37.63
CA VAL A 308 20.20 2.16 36.21
C VAL A 308 18.94 2.61 35.50
N PHE A 309 17.84 1.90 35.74
CA PHE A 309 16.59 2.15 35.00
C PHE A 309 15.42 2.39 35.97
N ARG A 310 14.87 3.57 35.88
CA ARG A 310 13.65 3.98 36.56
C ARG A 310 12.80 4.77 35.59
N GLN A 311 11.51 4.53 35.58
CA GLN A 311 10.63 5.22 34.66
C GLN A 311 9.26 5.49 35.30
N LYS A 312 8.74 6.68 35.03
CA LYS A 312 7.35 7.05 35.27
C LYS A 312 6.57 6.83 33.99
N TYR A 313 5.47 6.09 34.08
CA TYR A 313 4.63 5.67 32.98
C TYR A 313 5.38 4.83 31.93
N GLY A 314 4.65 4.03 31.20
CA GLY A 314 5.22 3.16 30.19
C GLY A 314 4.52 1.83 30.07
N ARG A 315 5.14 0.94 29.29
CA ARG A 315 4.77 -0.47 29.20
C ARG A 315 5.95 -1.30 29.70
N PHE A 316 5.69 -2.21 30.62
CA PHE A 316 6.70 -3.07 31.24
C PHE A 316 6.28 -4.51 31.06
N GLU A 317 7.17 -5.33 30.55
CA GLU A 317 6.91 -6.73 30.21
C GLU A 317 8.03 -7.63 30.66
N ALA A 318 7.67 -8.84 31.07
CA ALA A 318 8.59 -9.94 31.24
C ALA A 318 7.95 -11.26 30.80
N LYS A 319 8.73 -12.09 30.12
CA LYS A 319 8.32 -13.47 29.81
C LYS A 319 8.90 -14.40 30.85
N ILE A 320 8.04 -14.99 31.64
CA ILE A 320 8.36 -15.71 32.86
C ILE A 320 7.71 -17.08 32.83
N LYS A 321 8.46 -18.11 33.16
CA LYS A 321 7.90 -19.44 33.41
C LYS A 321 7.36 -19.49 34.82
N LEU A 322 6.09 -19.83 34.95
CA LEU A 322 5.45 -19.99 36.23
C LEU A 322 5.93 -21.26 36.96
N ASN A 323 5.94 -21.19 38.27
CA ASN A 323 6.16 -22.32 39.15
C ASN A 323 5.27 -22.16 40.39
N HIS A 324 4.22 -22.99 40.50
CA HIS A 324 3.27 -22.98 41.61
C HIS A 324 3.87 -23.65 42.83
N ALA A 325 4.80 -22.98 43.47
CA ALA A 325 5.52 -23.47 44.64
C ALA A 325 5.14 -22.67 45.91
N PRO A 326 5.49 -23.17 47.12
CA PRO A 326 5.28 -22.44 48.37
C PRO A 326 6.23 -21.24 48.56
N VAL A 327 7.04 -20.95 47.56
CA VAL A 327 7.90 -19.76 47.48
C VAL A 327 7.28 -18.80 46.49
N THR A 328 7.18 -17.54 46.84
CA THR A 328 6.57 -16.51 46.00
C THR A 328 7.52 -16.06 44.89
N SER A 329 7.12 -16.22 43.63
CA SER A 329 7.79 -15.62 42.47
C SER A 329 7.11 -14.30 42.14
N CYS A 330 7.90 -13.21 42.03
CA CYS A 330 7.35 -11.88 41.74
C CYS A 330 8.06 -11.20 40.58
N PHE A 331 7.28 -10.55 39.75
CA PHE A 331 7.66 -9.48 38.84
C PHE A 331 6.90 -8.22 39.28
N TRP A 332 7.62 -7.21 39.74
CA TRP A 332 7.02 -6.07 40.39
C TRP A 332 7.81 -4.79 40.16
N MET A 333 7.19 -3.67 40.51
CA MET A 333 7.80 -2.33 40.46
C MET A 333 7.57 -1.59 41.79
N ILE A 334 8.54 -0.79 42.15
CA ILE A 334 8.46 0.01 43.38
C ILE A 334 9.14 1.38 43.20
N GLY A 335 8.66 2.40 43.92
CA GLY A 335 9.23 3.72 43.96
C GLY A 335 10.44 3.82 44.92
N ASN A 336 10.65 5.03 45.49
CA ASN A 336 11.74 5.27 46.44
C ASN A 336 11.39 4.87 47.87
N THR A 337 10.12 4.64 48.14
CA THR A 337 9.60 4.25 49.47
C THR A 337 8.79 2.96 49.31
N ASP A 338 8.25 2.43 50.39
CA ASP A 338 7.48 1.18 50.40
C ASP A 338 6.28 1.21 49.47
N VAL A 339 5.80 2.38 49.11
CA VAL A 339 4.72 2.59 48.15
C VAL A 339 5.02 3.80 47.26
N PRO A 340 4.59 3.79 46.01
CA PRO A 340 3.78 2.77 45.34
C PRO A 340 4.54 1.47 45.14
N HIS A 341 3.84 0.36 45.35
CA HIS A 341 4.32 -1.01 45.05
C HIS A 341 3.33 -1.67 44.09
N VAL A 342 3.78 -2.12 42.95
CA VAL A 342 2.95 -2.66 41.89
C VAL A 342 3.42 -4.06 41.53
N GLU A 343 2.61 -5.06 41.81
CA GLU A 343 2.87 -6.44 41.39
C GLU A 343 2.29 -6.64 39.99
N ILE A 344 3.19 -6.76 39.00
CA ILE A 344 2.81 -7.10 37.63
C ILE A 344 2.46 -8.58 37.55
N MET A 345 3.17 -9.42 38.30
CA MET A 345 2.88 -10.83 38.52
C MET A 345 3.36 -11.26 39.90
N LYS A 346 2.53 -11.94 40.62
CA LYS A 346 2.86 -12.69 41.87
C LYS A 346 2.31 -14.09 41.75
N CYS A 347 3.19 -15.08 41.72
CA CYS A 347 2.84 -16.50 41.66
C CYS A 347 3.20 -17.18 42.99
N GLN A 348 2.25 -17.96 43.52
CA GLN A 348 2.38 -18.77 44.72
C GLN A 348 1.73 -20.13 44.47
N ALA A 349 1.83 -21.06 45.43
CA ALA A 349 1.22 -22.37 45.35
C ALA A 349 -0.32 -22.34 45.07
N ASN A 350 -1.01 -21.29 45.51
CA ASN A 350 -2.44 -21.11 45.34
C ASN A 350 -2.85 -20.35 44.09
N GLY A 351 -1.92 -20.00 43.19
CA GLY A 351 -2.17 -19.35 41.94
C GLY A 351 -1.44 -18.03 41.73
N VAL A 352 -1.84 -17.34 40.67
CA VAL A 352 -1.27 -16.06 40.25
C VAL A 352 -2.20 -14.91 40.65
N SER A 353 -1.61 -13.80 41.05
CA SER A 353 -2.30 -12.53 41.30
C SER A 353 -1.54 -11.36 40.68
N VAL A 354 -2.27 -10.26 40.45
CA VAL A 354 -1.76 -8.97 39.98
C VAL A 354 -2.36 -7.86 40.81
N GLY A 355 -1.68 -6.75 40.96
CA GLY A 355 -2.25 -5.62 41.71
C GLY A 355 -1.25 -4.65 42.24
N ARG A 356 -1.63 -3.92 43.30
CA ARG A 356 -0.80 -2.85 43.85
C ARG A 356 -1.10 -2.57 45.31
N VAL A 357 -0.11 -1.99 45.98
CA VAL A 357 -0.24 -1.32 47.25
C VAL A 357 0.04 0.17 47.01
N TYR A 358 -0.83 1.04 47.52
CA TYR A 358 -0.73 2.47 47.35
C TYR A 358 -1.19 3.21 48.59
N ARG A 359 -0.86 4.48 48.67
CA ARG A 359 -1.30 5.34 49.76
C ARG A 359 -2.45 6.23 49.27
N HIS A 360 -3.60 6.11 49.92
CA HIS A 360 -4.70 7.04 49.72
C HIS A 360 -4.79 7.95 50.95
N LYS A 361 -4.50 9.25 50.80
CA LYS A 361 -4.27 10.17 51.90
C LYS A 361 -3.16 9.65 52.82
N THR A 362 -3.48 9.22 54.03
CA THR A 362 -2.53 8.70 55.03
C THR A 362 -2.63 7.18 55.22
N VAL A 363 -3.60 6.53 54.52
CA VAL A 363 -3.90 5.12 54.75
C VAL A 363 -3.30 4.26 53.60
N MET A 364 -2.62 3.19 54.01
CA MET A 364 -2.17 2.14 53.09
C MET A 364 -3.37 1.33 52.60
N GLN A 365 -3.50 1.18 51.28
CA GLN A 365 -4.53 0.38 50.66
C GLN A 365 -3.90 -0.60 49.70
N SER A 366 -4.58 -1.74 49.49
CA SER A 366 -4.17 -2.75 48.52
C SER A 366 -5.32 -3.10 47.61
N ASP A 367 -4.98 -3.34 46.34
CA ASP A 367 -5.94 -3.67 45.32
C ASP A 367 -5.35 -4.80 44.46
N PHE A 368 -5.58 -6.07 44.89
CA PHE A 368 -5.10 -7.27 44.22
C PHE A 368 -6.25 -8.04 43.60
N GLN A 369 -5.98 -8.61 42.44
CA GLN A 369 -6.87 -9.51 41.73
C GLN A 369 -6.24 -10.87 41.55
N SER A 370 -6.88 -11.92 42.02
CA SER A 370 -6.48 -13.32 41.77
C SER A 370 -6.91 -13.75 40.37
N LEU A 371 -5.99 -14.43 39.65
CA LEU A 371 -6.24 -14.95 38.32
C LEU A 371 -6.63 -16.44 38.33
N LYS A 372 -7.32 -16.91 39.34
CA LYS A 372 -7.71 -18.33 39.51
C LYS A 372 -8.53 -18.88 38.34
N GLU A 373 -9.27 -18.01 37.65
CA GLU A 373 -10.10 -18.42 36.50
C GLU A 373 -9.34 -18.49 35.20
N VAL A 374 -8.08 -17.96 35.15
CA VAL A 374 -7.20 -18.04 34.00
C VAL A 374 -6.41 -19.35 34.13
N PRO A 375 -6.48 -20.28 33.15
CA PRO A 375 -5.80 -21.56 33.24
C PRO A 375 -4.28 -21.39 32.98
N LEU A 376 -3.54 -20.93 34.00
CA LEU A 376 -2.10 -20.72 33.97
C LEU A 376 -1.40 -21.95 34.57
N GLY A 377 -0.73 -22.74 33.75
CA GLY A 377 0.15 -23.85 34.14
C GLY A 377 1.59 -23.44 34.36
N ASP A 378 2.46 -24.41 34.57
CA ASP A 378 3.92 -24.18 34.75
C ASP A 378 4.62 -23.97 33.37
N GLU A 379 4.15 -22.98 32.64
CA GLU A 379 4.60 -22.61 31.31
C GLU A 379 5.06 -21.14 31.26
N TYR A 380 5.64 -20.73 30.13
CA TYR A 380 6.03 -19.34 29.92
C TYR A 380 4.83 -18.47 29.52
N TYR A 381 4.66 -17.35 30.22
CA TYR A 381 3.67 -16.32 29.93
C TYR A 381 4.32 -14.95 29.87
N ILE A 382 3.77 -14.06 29.05
CA ILE A 382 4.17 -12.65 29.02
C ILE A 382 3.25 -11.88 29.97
N PHE A 383 3.82 -11.37 31.05
CA PHE A 383 3.14 -10.48 31.98
C PHE A 383 3.46 -9.04 31.64
N THR A 384 2.43 -8.23 31.48
CA THR A 384 2.53 -6.86 31.02
C THR A 384 1.81 -5.91 31.95
N LEU A 385 2.42 -4.76 32.22
CA LEU A 385 1.79 -3.57 32.80
C LEU A 385 1.87 -2.42 31.81
N GLU A 386 0.74 -1.92 31.34
CA GLU A 386 0.65 -0.59 30.74
C GLU A 386 0.26 0.41 31.82
N TRP A 387 1.11 1.40 32.04
CA TRP A 387 0.92 2.43 33.03
C TRP A 387 1.01 3.81 32.39
N THR A 388 -0.10 4.54 32.42
CA THR A 388 -0.24 5.89 31.91
C THR A 388 -0.66 6.83 33.06
N GLU A 389 -0.77 8.10 32.79
CA GLU A 389 -1.31 9.09 33.75
C GLU A 389 -2.78 8.81 34.14
N GLU A 390 -3.53 8.22 33.19
CA GLU A 390 -4.97 8.00 33.33
C GLU A 390 -5.33 6.62 33.91
N LYS A 391 -4.46 5.61 33.68
CA LYS A 391 -4.78 4.23 34.04
C LYS A 391 -3.56 3.32 34.14
N MET A 392 -3.79 2.21 34.84
CA MET A 392 -2.92 1.03 34.80
C MET A 392 -3.71 -0.16 34.29
N VAL A 393 -3.09 -0.93 33.38
CA VAL A 393 -3.68 -2.12 32.76
C VAL A 393 -2.71 -3.28 32.88
N TRP A 394 -3.12 -4.36 33.54
CA TRP A 394 -2.38 -5.61 33.62
C TRP A 394 -2.87 -6.57 32.54
N MET A 395 -1.94 -7.22 31.88
CA MET A 395 -2.25 -8.20 30.84
C MET A 395 -1.40 -9.48 31.01
N VAL A 396 -1.96 -10.59 30.56
CA VAL A 396 -1.26 -11.88 30.40
C VAL A 396 -1.41 -12.29 28.94
N ASN A 397 -0.29 -12.46 28.22
CA ASN A 397 -0.28 -12.74 26.78
C ASN A 397 -1.21 -11.77 26.00
N ASP A 398 -1.10 -10.47 26.26
CA ASP A 398 -1.90 -9.36 25.70
C ASP A 398 -3.42 -9.40 26.06
N MET A 399 -3.87 -10.34 26.86
CA MET A 399 -5.24 -10.34 27.39
C MET A 399 -5.31 -9.50 28.65
N VAL A 400 -6.18 -8.49 28.68
CA VAL A 400 -6.41 -7.64 29.85
C VAL A 400 -7.02 -8.49 30.98
N VAL A 401 -6.33 -8.50 32.12
CA VAL A 401 -6.80 -9.19 33.34
C VAL A 401 -7.22 -8.24 34.44
N LYS A 402 -6.72 -6.98 34.46
CA LYS A 402 -7.11 -5.95 35.41
C LYS A 402 -6.91 -4.56 34.80
N GLU A 403 -7.80 -3.63 35.09
CA GLU A 403 -7.65 -2.19 34.79
C GLU A 403 -8.04 -1.36 36.01
N VAL A 404 -7.28 -0.31 36.29
CA VAL A 404 -7.59 0.69 37.33
C VAL A 404 -7.36 2.09 36.79
N ARG A 405 -8.20 3.04 37.25
CA ARG A 405 -8.17 4.45 36.77
C ARG A 405 -8.05 5.45 37.91
N GLU A 406 -8.01 5.00 39.15
CA GLU A 406 -7.91 5.88 40.33
C GLU A 406 -6.60 5.67 41.06
N ASN A 407 -6.12 6.69 41.75
CA ASN A 407 -4.90 6.66 42.56
C ASN A 407 -3.70 6.11 41.76
N ILE A 408 -3.53 6.57 40.52
CA ILE A 408 -2.43 6.17 39.65
C ILE A 408 -1.12 6.74 40.21
N PRO A 409 -0.07 5.91 40.41
CA PRO A 409 1.23 6.41 40.82
C PRO A 409 1.79 7.41 39.80
N ASP A 410 2.42 8.48 40.31
CA ASP A 410 2.99 9.52 39.46
C ASP A 410 4.49 9.77 39.70
N GLU A 411 5.17 8.85 40.36
CA GLU A 411 6.62 8.87 40.61
C GLU A 411 7.34 7.75 39.84
N PRO A 412 8.63 7.93 39.49
CA PRO A 412 9.39 6.89 38.80
C PRO A 412 9.54 5.64 39.66
N MET A 413 9.26 4.48 39.07
CA MET A 413 9.46 3.15 39.66
C MET A 413 10.53 2.35 38.88
N TYR A 414 11.12 1.39 39.55
CA TYR A 414 12.10 0.44 38.96
C TYR A 414 11.57 -1.00 38.99
N ILE A 415 12.11 -1.80 38.11
CA ILE A 415 11.74 -3.21 37.93
C ILE A 415 12.48 -4.09 38.93
N VAL A 416 11.77 -5.05 39.53
CA VAL A 416 12.33 -6.09 40.36
C VAL A 416 11.73 -7.45 39.99
N LEU A 417 12.59 -8.47 39.90
CA LEU A 417 12.19 -9.86 39.82
C LEU A 417 12.83 -10.60 40.98
N SER A 418 12.04 -11.37 41.71
CA SER A 418 12.52 -11.99 42.96
C SER A 418 11.77 -13.29 43.27
N LEU A 419 12.46 -14.17 43.99
CA LEU A 419 11.87 -15.26 44.76
C LEU A 419 11.91 -14.93 46.23
N GLY A 420 10.85 -15.21 47.00
CA GLY A 420 10.83 -14.90 48.43
C GLY A 420 9.90 -15.81 49.22
N ALA A 421 10.20 -15.99 50.50
CA ALA A 421 9.34 -16.68 51.43
C ALA A 421 9.37 -16.02 52.81
N GLN A 422 8.20 -15.88 53.43
CA GLN A 422 8.05 -15.44 54.82
C GLN A 422 7.87 -16.64 55.77
N GLU A 423 7.45 -17.76 55.21
CA GLU A 423 7.30 -19.01 55.96
C GLU A 423 8.32 -20.04 55.41
N VAL A 424 8.76 -20.93 56.29
CA VAL A 424 9.70 -21.96 55.95
C VAL A 424 9.03 -22.98 54.99
N PRO A 425 9.52 -23.11 53.76
CA PRO A 425 8.99 -24.11 52.82
C PRO A 425 9.40 -25.53 53.23
N ALA A 426 8.59 -26.53 52.88
CA ALA A 426 8.96 -27.90 53.10
C ALA A 426 10.20 -28.32 52.27
N ASP A 427 11.18 -29.00 52.85
CA ASP A 427 12.44 -29.37 52.18
C ASP A 427 12.24 -30.14 50.87
N LYS A 428 11.16 -30.91 50.74
CA LYS A 428 10.83 -31.63 49.50
C LYS A 428 10.47 -30.77 48.32
N CYS A 429 10.19 -29.50 48.55
CA CYS A 429 9.84 -28.53 47.50
C CYS A 429 11.09 -27.78 47.00
N LEU A 430 12.25 -27.98 47.62
CA LEU A 430 13.47 -27.24 47.29
C LEU A 430 14.39 -28.02 46.34
N PRO A 431 15.13 -27.33 45.49
CA PRO A 431 15.14 -25.90 45.25
C PRO A 431 13.95 -25.43 44.39
N VAL A 432 13.44 -24.23 44.65
CA VAL A 432 12.45 -23.58 43.79
C VAL A 432 13.14 -22.67 42.81
N ARG A 433 12.68 -22.63 41.56
CA ARG A 433 13.26 -21.80 40.49
C ARG A 433 12.21 -20.93 39.83
N MET A 434 12.63 -19.74 39.40
CA MET A 434 11.88 -18.82 38.55
C MET A 434 12.75 -18.56 37.31
N GLU A 435 12.25 -18.94 36.15
CA GLU A 435 12.95 -18.76 34.88
C GLU A 435 12.37 -17.53 34.15
N ILE A 436 13.25 -16.63 33.70
CA ILE A 436 12.92 -15.35 33.03
C ILE A 436 13.60 -15.37 31.68
N ASP A 437 12.83 -15.40 30.61
CA ASP A 437 13.33 -15.44 29.22
C ASP A 437 13.82 -14.04 28.78
N TRP A 438 13.03 -13.00 29.06
CA TRP A 438 13.42 -11.61 28.80
C TRP A 438 12.60 -10.62 29.63
N VAL A 439 13.13 -9.38 29.72
CA VAL A 439 12.49 -8.25 30.35
C VAL A 439 12.56 -7.05 29.41
N ARG A 440 11.46 -6.28 29.30
CA ARG A 440 11.37 -5.11 28.44
C ARG A 440 10.65 -3.94 29.11
N GLY A 441 11.16 -2.75 28.89
CA GLY A 441 10.55 -1.49 29.31
C GLY A 441 10.41 -0.55 28.11
N TYR A 442 9.23 0.04 28.00
CA TYR A 442 8.91 0.94 26.88
C TYR A 442 8.36 2.27 27.42
N ARG A 443 8.68 3.34 26.74
CA ARG A 443 8.04 4.64 26.94
C ARG A 443 7.06 4.98 25.83
N LEU A 444 6.06 5.79 26.11
CA LEU A 444 5.16 6.30 25.10
C LEU A 444 5.96 7.20 24.12
N ARG A 445 5.80 7.02 22.84
CA ARG A 445 6.34 7.94 21.84
C ARG A 445 5.58 9.26 21.90
N ARG A 446 6.31 10.35 21.99
CA ARG A 446 5.76 11.72 21.95
C ARG A 446 5.50 12.14 20.50
#